data_4775ef66dd1d3f04d10017634bef4c86
#
_entry.id   4775ef66dd1d3f04d10017634bef4c86
#
_cell.length_a   1.000
_cell.length_b   1.000
_cell.length_c   1.000
_cell.angle_alpha   90.00
_cell.angle_beta   90.00
_cell.angle_gamma   90.00
#
_symmetry.space_group_name_H-M   'P 1'
#
loop_
_entity.id
_entity.type
_entity.pdbx_description
1 polymer ?
#
loop_
_entity_poly.entity_id
_entity_poly.type
_entity_poly.pdbx_seq_one_letter_code
_entity_poly.pdbx_strand_id
1 'polypeptide(L)' 'MVQFYIQPDSEIPASTQLFNQILFAIASRQFPPGHRLPSTRQLAMQTGLHRNTISKVYRQLEEIGVVDAQ' A
#
# COMPACT_ATOMS: atom_id res chain seq x y z
N MET A 1 14.08 2.07 -4.60
CA MET A 1 13.09 2.14 -3.51
C MET A 1 11.74 2.52 -4.07
N VAL A 2 10.70 1.80 -3.66
CA VAL A 2 9.36 2.09 -4.14
C VAL A 2 8.81 3.31 -3.43
N GLN A 3 8.22 4.23 -4.20
CA GLN A 3 7.58 5.41 -3.66
C GLN A 3 6.13 5.44 -4.11
N PHE A 4 5.27 5.96 -3.24
CA PHE A 4 3.85 6.04 -3.52
C PHE A 4 3.43 7.51 -3.52
N TYR A 5 2.63 7.87 -4.50
CA TYR A 5 2.19 9.26 -4.67
C TYR A 5 0.67 9.30 -4.60
N ILE A 6 0.17 9.98 -3.59
CA ILE A 6 -1.28 10.12 -3.38
C ILE A 6 -1.69 11.50 -3.83
N GLN A 7 -2.69 11.55 -4.70
CA GLN A 7 -3.22 12.81 -5.21
C GLN A 7 -4.49 13.17 -4.44
N PRO A 8 -4.41 14.15 -3.54
CA PRO A 8 -5.55 14.48 -2.68
C PRO A 8 -6.75 15.04 -3.45
N ASP A 9 -6.50 15.65 -4.61
CA ASP A 9 -7.56 16.27 -5.41
C ASP A 9 -8.23 15.30 -6.38
N SER A 10 -7.79 14.06 -6.41
CA SER A 10 -8.37 13.05 -7.28
C SER A 10 -9.75 12.62 -6.78
N GLU A 11 -10.62 12.25 -7.72
CA GLU A 11 -11.91 11.65 -7.37
C GLU A 11 -11.74 10.25 -6.80
N ILE A 12 -10.59 9.63 -7.02
CA ILE A 12 -10.29 8.29 -6.50
C ILE A 12 -9.88 8.43 -5.04
N PRO A 13 -10.55 7.73 -4.12
CA PRO A 13 -10.17 7.79 -2.70
C PRO A 13 -8.72 7.44 -2.48
N ALA A 14 -8.09 8.07 -1.49
CA ALA A 14 -6.67 7.87 -1.20
C ALA A 14 -6.37 6.39 -0.92
N SER A 15 -7.25 5.69 -0.20
CA SER A 15 -7.05 4.27 0.09
C SER A 15 -7.01 3.44 -1.18
N THR A 16 -7.86 3.75 -2.15
CA THR A 16 -7.87 3.05 -3.43
C THR A 16 -6.61 3.34 -4.23
N GLN A 17 -6.16 4.60 -4.21
CA GLN A 17 -4.90 4.95 -4.89
C GLN A 17 -3.74 4.16 -4.30
N LEU A 18 -3.65 4.08 -2.99
CA LEU A 18 -2.58 3.35 -2.33
C LEU A 18 -2.67 1.85 -2.62
N PHE A 19 -3.87 1.29 -2.54
CA PHE A 19 -4.09 -0.12 -2.85
C PHE A 19 -3.60 -0.46 -4.25
N ASN A 20 -3.99 0.36 -5.24
CA ASN A 20 -3.61 0.13 -6.64
C ASN A 20 -2.10 0.21 -6.83
N GLN A 21 -1.45 1.18 -6.18
CA GLN A 21 0.00 1.36 -6.32
C GLN A 21 0.77 0.22 -5.69
N ILE A 22 0.33 -0.25 -4.52
CA ILE A 22 0.98 -1.38 -3.87
C ILE A 22 0.79 -2.64 -4.72
N LEU A 23 -0.42 -2.86 -5.20
CA LEU A 23 -0.71 -4.02 -6.03
C LEU A 23 0.15 -4.02 -7.30
N PHE A 24 0.29 -2.87 -7.93
CA PHE A 24 1.15 -2.73 -9.10
C PHE A 24 2.60 -3.03 -8.76
N ALA A 25 3.08 -2.52 -7.62
CA ALA A 25 4.46 -2.74 -7.20
C ALA A 25 4.74 -4.22 -6.95
N ILE A 26 3.78 -4.93 -6.37
CA ILE A 26 3.90 -6.37 -6.16
C ILE A 26 3.90 -7.11 -7.49
N ALA A 27 2.97 -6.78 -8.36
CA ALA A 27 2.83 -7.44 -9.66
C ALA A 27 4.03 -7.20 -10.57
N SER A 28 4.63 -6.02 -10.48
CA SER A 28 5.81 -5.66 -11.27
C SER A 28 7.11 -6.08 -10.60
N ARG A 29 7.03 -6.76 -9.46
CA ARG A 29 8.18 -7.27 -8.71
C ARG A 29 9.12 -6.19 -8.18
N GLN A 30 8.59 -5.00 -7.94
CA GLN A 30 9.33 -3.96 -7.22
C GLN A 30 9.54 -4.37 -5.77
N PHE A 31 8.63 -5.20 -5.24
CA PHE A 31 8.84 -5.91 -3.99
C PHE A 31 9.15 -7.37 -4.34
N PRO A 32 10.41 -7.81 -4.19
CA PRO A 32 10.78 -9.20 -4.51
C PRO A 32 10.03 -10.21 -3.63
N PRO A 33 9.88 -11.44 -4.10
CA PRO A 33 9.27 -12.49 -3.27
C PRO A 33 9.97 -12.60 -1.92
N GLY A 34 9.17 -12.68 -0.85
CA GLY A 34 9.69 -12.73 0.51
C GLY A 34 10.06 -11.38 1.09
N HIS A 35 10.01 -10.32 0.31
CA HIS A 35 10.31 -8.99 0.81
C HIS A 35 9.14 -8.47 1.65
N ARG A 36 9.47 -7.82 2.76
CA ARG A 36 8.44 -7.23 3.60
C ARG A 36 7.95 -5.92 3.03
N LEU A 37 6.64 -5.73 3.09
CA LEU A 37 6.08 -4.43 2.80
C LEU A 37 6.49 -3.45 3.91
N PRO A 38 6.53 -2.14 3.59
CA PRO A 38 6.79 -1.14 4.62
C PRO A 38 5.76 -1.25 5.75
N SER A 39 6.16 -0.87 6.96
CA SER A 39 5.23 -0.85 8.09
C SER A 39 4.15 0.20 7.86
N THR A 40 3.05 0.07 8.58
CA THR A 40 1.98 1.07 8.50
C THR A 40 2.50 2.45 8.88
N ARG A 41 3.41 2.50 9.86
CA ARG A 41 4.01 3.76 10.28
C ARG A 41 4.84 4.38 9.16
N GLN A 42 5.67 3.57 8.50
CA GLN A 42 6.49 4.08 7.40
C GLN A 42 5.65 4.60 6.26
N LEU A 43 4.61 3.87 5.88
CA LEU A 43 3.72 4.31 4.83
C LEU A 43 2.93 5.54 5.22
N ALA A 44 2.51 5.65 6.48
CA ALA A 44 1.83 6.84 6.96
C ALA A 44 2.72 8.07 6.81
N MET A 45 3.99 7.94 7.16
CA MET A 45 4.94 9.05 7.02
C MET A 45 5.20 9.38 5.55
N GLN A 46 5.30 8.35 4.71
CA GLN A 46 5.63 8.52 3.31
C GLN A 46 4.48 9.12 2.50
N THR A 47 3.25 8.74 2.84
CA THR A 47 2.07 9.13 2.07
C THR A 47 1.28 10.27 2.69
N GLY A 48 1.50 10.54 3.97
CA GLY A 48 0.70 11.52 4.70
C GLY A 48 -0.68 11.01 5.11
N LEU A 49 -0.95 9.73 4.92
CA LEU A 49 -2.24 9.14 5.27
C LEU A 49 -2.25 8.64 6.71
N HIS A 50 -3.44 8.54 7.28
CA HIS A 50 -3.61 8.01 8.62
C HIS A 50 -3.29 6.52 8.64
N ARG A 51 -2.72 6.04 9.75
CA ARG A 51 -2.36 4.63 9.90
C ARG A 51 -3.56 3.70 9.69
N ASN A 52 -4.75 4.13 10.11
CA ASN A 52 -5.96 3.32 9.93
C ASN A 52 -6.27 3.07 8.45
N THR A 53 -6.04 4.08 7.61
CA THR A 53 -6.23 3.94 6.18
C THR A 53 -5.27 2.90 5.61
N ILE A 54 -4.02 2.93 6.04
CA ILE A 54 -3.01 2.00 5.57
C ILE A 54 -3.31 0.58 6.06
N SER A 55 -3.71 0.44 7.32
CA SER A 55 -4.09 -0.87 7.86
C SER A 55 -5.25 -1.49 7.07
N LYS A 56 -6.22 -0.67 6.68
CA LYS A 56 -7.33 -1.13 5.86
C LYS A 56 -6.85 -1.64 4.51
N VAL A 57 -5.93 -0.92 3.87
CA VAL A 57 -5.37 -1.32 2.58
C VAL A 57 -4.61 -2.64 2.72
N TYR A 58 -3.79 -2.76 3.75
CA TYR A 58 -3.03 -4.00 3.98
C TYR A 58 -3.96 -5.18 4.21
N ARG A 59 -5.06 -4.97 4.95
CA ARG A 59 -6.03 -6.03 5.17
C ARG A 59 -6.67 -6.47 3.86
N GLN A 60 -6.99 -5.53 2.99
CA GLN A 60 -7.54 -5.85 1.68
C GLN A 60 -6.57 -6.68 0.85
N LEU A 61 -5.28 -6.34 0.91
CA LEU A 61 -4.25 -7.09 0.19
C LEU A 61 -4.11 -8.51 0.74
N GLU A 62 -4.23 -8.67 2.05
CA GLU A 62 -4.24 -9.99 2.67
C GLU A 62 -5.45 -10.82 2.21
N GLU A 63 -6.60 -10.17 2.15
CA GLU A 63 -7.84 -10.86 1.76
C GLU A 63 -7.79 -11.39 0.33
N ILE A 64 -7.13 -10.69 -0.58
CA ILE A 64 -6.99 -11.16 -1.95
C ILE A 64 -5.77 -12.06 -2.13
N GLY A 65 -4.99 -12.28 -1.08
CA GLY A 65 -3.93 -13.27 -1.07
C GLY A 65 -2.62 -12.87 -1.73
N VAL A 66 -2.41 -11.58 -1.97
CA VAL A 66 -1.15 -11.13 -2.59
C VAL A 66 -0.05 -10.86 -1.57
N VAL A 67 -0.40 -10.78 -0.29
CA VAL A 67 0.57 -10.67 0.80
C VAL A 67 0.13 -11.62 1.90
N ASP A 68 1.11 -12.04 2.71
CA ASP A 68 0.82 -12.90 3.86
C ASP A 68 0.33 -12.07 5.03
N ALA A 69 -0.59 -12.65 5.81
CA ALA A 69 -1.03 -12.03 7.04
C ALA A 69 0.12 -11.98 8.05
N GLN A 70 0.18 -10.91 8.78
CA GLN A 70 1.20 -10.71 9.81
C GLN A 70 0.76 -11.33 11.13
#